data_80dbed29bf59d37b4530b3cb5aa02ddc
#
_entry.id   80dbed29bf59d37b4530b3cb5aa02ddc
#
_cell.length_a   1.000
_cell.length_b   1.000
_cell.length_c   1.000
_cell.angle_alpha   90.00
_cell.angle_beta   90.00
_cell.angle_gamma   90.00
#
_symmetry.space_group_name_H-M   'P 1'
#
loop_
_entity.id
_entity.type
_entity.pdbx_description
1 polymer ?
#
loop_
_entity_poly.entity_id
_entity_poly.type
_entity_poly.pdbx_seq_one_letter_code
_entity_poly.pdbx_strand_id
1 'polypeptide(L)'
;KPGMPKSLPCSAASNADPKSYATQPVETILTNIIGNKNILDYCVSHKEITKMILTSSFEVYGELNGQDIYSENMSGMIDQTILRNGYPESKRCCELLVRSYVEEFGINAVIARLPSVYGPTMLRSDSKAHAQFIRNALNGENIILKSKGDQRRTYCYVVDAASAIFKILSAGKNGEIYNISNEKSVASIAEVAKMCAEIAGTTVVFDLPDEIEEKGFSRSKNCILDNTKLRKLGWNGKFTLRDGLTETLAYLKDE
;
A
#
# COMPACT_ATOMS: atom_id res chain seq x y z
N LYS A 1 26.37 -24.83 8.79
CA LYS A 1 25.42 -24.40 7.75
C LYS A 1 25.83 -22.99 7.36
N PRO A 2 26.07 -22.65 6.08
CA PRO A 2 26.25 -21.27 5.68
C PRO A 2 24.97 -20.54 6.09
N GLY A 3 25.12 -19.49 6.90
CA GLY A 3 24.00 -18.76 7.46
C GLY A 3 23.12 -18.20 6.36
N MET A 4 21.81 -18.38 6.46
CA MET A 4 20.86 -17.65 5.62
C MET A 4 21.19 -16.16 5.69
N PRO A 5 21.12 -15.43 4.57
CA PRO A 5 21.30 -14.00 4.59
C PRO A 5 20.26 -13.41 5.55
N LYS A 6 20.74 -12.72 6.57
CA LYS A 6 19.89 -12.05 7.57
C LYS A 6 19.30 -10.80 6.95
N SER A 7 18.22 -10.93 6.19
CA SER A 7 17.45 -9.78 5.70
C SER A 7 16.38 -9.40 6.73
N LEU A 8 16.20 -8.10 6.96
CA LEU A 8 15.27 -7.56 7.93
C LEU A 8 14.15 -6.78 7.21
N PRO A 9 12.93 -7.31 7.10
CA PRO A 9 11.80 -6.51 6.67
C PRO A 9 11.41 -5.55 7.78
N CYS A 10 11.39 -4.25 7.47
CA CYS A 10 10.90 -3.21 8.36
C CYS A 10 9.53 -2.73 7.89
N SER A 11 8.52 -3.01 8.67
CA SER A 11 7.17 -2.44 8.52
C SER A 11 6.81 -1.71 9.80
N ALA A 12 7.56 -0.65 10.12
CA ALA A 12 7.18 0.24 11.20
C ALA A 12 5.95 1.05 10.75
N ALA A 13 4.77 0.57 11.07
CA ALA A 13 3.53 1.31 10.98
C ALA A 13 2.67 0.87 12.15
N SER A 14 2.27 1.80 13.00
CA SER A 14 1.38 1.50 14.12
C SER A 14 0.06 0.94 13.61
N ASN A 15 -0.53 1.59 12.64
CA ASN A 15 -1.76 1.17 12.00
C ASN A 15 -1.74 1.62 10.53
N ALA A 16 -1.99 0.71 9.60
CA ALA A 16 -2.19 1.06 8.18
C ALA A 16 -3.68 1.34 7.90
N ASP A 17 -4.40 1.90 8.88
CA ASP A 17 -5.83 2.18 8.83
C ASP A 17 -6.09 3.69 8.71
N PRO A 18 -6.80 4.16 7.67
CA PRO A 18 -7.12 5.57 7.46
C PRO A 18 -7.81 6.26 8.65
N LYS A 19 -8.60 5.50 9.42
CA LYS A 19 -9.26 6.03 10.64
C LYS A 19 -8.21 6.42 11.69
N SER A 20 -7.21 5.59 11.88
CA SER A 20 -6.13 5.87 12.84
C SER A 20 -5.29 7.08 12.45
N TYR A 21 -5.09 7.34 11.16
CA TYR A 21 -4.36 8.54 10.71
C TYR A 21 -5.05 9.84 11.13
N ALA A 22 -6.37 9.84 11.19
CA ALA A 22 -7.16 11.01 11.59
C ALA A 22 -7.33 11.11 13.12
N THR A 23 -7.42 9.98 13.83
CA THR A 23 -7.74 9.95 15.27
C THR A 23 -6.52 9.86 16.16
N GLN A 24 -5.38 9.36 15.63
CA GLN A 24 -4.12 9.17 16.37
C GLN A 24 -2.92 9.69 15.53
N PRO A 25 -2.93 10.96 15.07
CA PRO A 25 -1.91 11.47 14.15
C PRO A 25 -0.52 11.50 14.78
N VAL A 26 -0.38 11.86 16.06
CA VAL A 26 0.91 11.90 16.76
C VAL A 26 1.54 10.51 16.84
N GLU A 27 0.77 9.51 17.28
CA GLU A 27 1.25 8.15 17.36
C GLU A 27 1.62 7.59 15.99
N THR A 28 0.81 7.89 14.97
CA THR A 28 1.09 7.50 13.57
C THR A 28 2.43 8.05 13.08
N ILE A 29 2.69 9.33 13.31
CA ILE A 29 3.93 9.98 12.88
C ILE A 29 5.13 9.41 13.65
N LEU A 30 5.07 9.40 14.98
CA LEU A 30 6.19 9.02 15.83
C LEU A 30 6.54 7.53 15.68
N THR A 31 5.55 6.64 15.63
CA THR A 31 5.80 5.20 15.42
C THR A 31 6.50 4.95 14.08
N ASN A 32 6.09 5.64 13.00
CA ASN A 32 6.77 5.50 11.73
C ASN A 32 8.22 6.00 11.81
N ILE A 33 8.46 7.20 12.28
CA ILE A 33 9.78 7.85 12.23
C ILE A 33 10.73 7.19 13.25
N ILE A 34 10.33 7.10 14.51
CA ILE A 34 11.17 6.55 15.59
C ILE A 34 11.37 5.05 15.40
N GLY A 35 10.31 4.32 15.04
CA GLY A 35 10.42 2.90 14.77
C GLY A 35 11.38 2.59 13.62
N ASN A 36 11.29 3.34 12.52
CA ASN A 36 12.22 3.20 11.40
C ASN A 36 13.66 3.55 11.81
N LYS A 37 13.86 4.67 12.54
CA LYS A 37 15.17 5.06 13.05
C LYS A 37 15.80 3.96 13.91
N ASN A 38 15.06 3.40 14.86
CA ASN A 38 15.55 2.34 15.75
C ASN A 38 16.04 1.11 14.97
N ILE A 39 15.31 0.73 13.91
CA ILE A 39 15.72 -0.38 13.03
C ILE A 39 16.96 -0.02 12.22
N LEU A 40 17.07 1.21 11.73
CA LEU A 40 18.24 1.68 11.02
C LEU A 40 19.49 1.69 11.92
N ASP A 41 19.38 2.19 13.15
CA ASP A 41 20.46 2.15 14.15
C ASP A 41 20.88 0.70 14.46
N TYR A 42 19.88 -0.19 14.56
CA TYR A 42 20.15 -1.61 14.72
C TYR A 42 20.93 -2.18 13.54
N CYS A 43 20.59 -1.83 12.30
CA CYS A 43 21.33 -2.25 11.10
C CYS A 43 22.78 -1.72 11.07
N VAL A 44 23.03 -0.49 11.56
CA VAL A 44 24.38 0.07 11.65
C VAL A 44 25.25 -0.73 12.62
N SER A 45 24.67 -1.14 13.77
CA SER A 45 25.41 -1.89 14.81
C SER A 45 25.51 -3.39 14.53
N HIS A 46 24.71 -3.94 13.61
CA HIS A 46 24.65 -5.37 13.27
C HIS A 46 24.97 -5.60 11.79
N LYS A 47 26.25 -5.52 11.46
CA LYS A 47 26.75 -5.64 10.07
C LYS A 47 26.54 -7.03 9.44
N GLU A 48 26.15 -8.02 10.21
CA GLU A 48 25.70 -9.33 9.72
C GLU A 48 24.32 -9.28 9.03
N ILE A 49 23.57 -8.19 9.15
CA ILE A 49 22.34 -7.96 8.39
C ILE A 49 22.73 -7.64 6.95
N THR A 50 22.38 -8.54 6.05
CA THR A 50 22.78 -8.43 4.64
C THR A 50 21.94 -7.44 3.85
N LYS A 51 20.67 -7.25 4.20
CA LYS A 51 19.79 -6.25 3.58
C LYS A 51 18.56 -5.97 4.43
N MET A 52 18.17 -4.69 4.49
CA MET A 52 16.90 -4.23 5.06
C MET A 52 15.96 -3.80 3.92
N ILE A 53 14.66 -3.98 4.10
CA ILE A 53 13.63 -3.38 3.24
C ILE A 53 12.66 -2.55 4.07
N LEU A 54 12.45 -1.29 3.68
CA LEU A 54 11.37 -0.46 4.20
C LEU A 54 10.11 -0.69 3.37
N THR A 55 9.01 -1.10 4.00
CA THR A 55 7.70 -1.05 3.39
C THR A 55 7.11 0.35 3.52
N SER A 56 7.13 1.08 2.41
CA SER A 56 6.53 2.40 2.24
C SER A 56 5.13 2.28 1.63
N SER A 57 4.55 3.37 1.19
CA SER A 57 3.19 3.44 0.66
C SER A 57 3.13 4.28 -0.61
N PHE A 58 2.15 3.99 -1.48
CA PHE A 58 1.83 4.87 -2.60
C PHE A 58 1.38 6.27 -2.17
N GLU A 59 0.92 6.43 -0.94
CA GLU A 59 0.49 7.75 -0.41
C GLU A 59 1.63 8.77 -0.34
N VAL A 60 2.88 8.34 -0.34
CA VAL A 60 4.06 9.23 -0.39
C VAL A 60 4.11 10.10 -1.66
N TYR A 61 3.42 9.70 -2.72
CA TYR A 61 3.37 10.50 -3.94
C TYR A 61 2.62 11.81 -3.75
N GLY A 62 1.62 11.86 -2.86
CA GLY A 62 0.74 13.02 -2.75
C GLY A 62 -0.05 13.25 -4.04
N GLU A 63 -0.38 14.50 -4.32
CA GLU A 63 -1.12 14.89 -5.52
C GLU A 63 -0.17 15.26 -6.66
N LEU A 64 -0.22 14.49 -7.75
CA LEU A 64 0.48 14.74 -9.00
C LEU A 64 -0.53 15.26 -10.04
N ASN A 65 -0.66 16.58 -10.15
CA ASN A 65 -1.62 17.19 -11.06
C ASN A 65 -1.35 16.80 -12.53
N GLY A 66 -2.39 16.25 -13.18
CA GLY A 66 -2.34 15.84 -14.59
C GLY A 66 -1.59 14.53 -14.86
N GLN A 67 -1.23 13.78 -13.82
CA GLN A 67 -0.59 12.47 -13.94
C GLN A 67 -1.47 11.38 -13.33
N ASP A 68 -1.70 10.32 -14.06
CA ASP A 68 -2.42 9.11 -13.59
C ASP A 68 -1.46 7.97 -13.23
N ILE A 69 -0.28 7.93 -13.86
CA ILE A 69 0.74 6.89 -13.66
C ILE A 69 1.92 7.48 -12.90
N TYR A 70 2.28 6.85 -11.79
CA TYR A 70 3.27 7.32 -10.83
C TYR A 70 4.51 6.45 -10.84
N SER A 71 5.64 7.02 -11.28
CA SER A 71 6.96 6.38 -11.21
C SER A 71 7.77 6.85 -10.01
N GLU A 72 8.78 6.08 -9.61
CA GLU A 72 9.49 6.22 -8.33
C GLU A 72 10.22 7.56 -8.15
N ASN A 73 10.53 8.26 -9.23
CA ASN A 73 11.19 9.58 -9.22
C ASN A 73 10.22 10.76 -9.08
N MET A 74 8.91 10.51 -9.02
CA MET A 74 7.89 11.56 -8.89
C MET A 74 7.64 11.89 -7.42
N SER A 75 7.29 13.17 -7.17
CA SER A 75 6.86 13.67 -5.86
C SER A 75 5.87 14.81 -6.09
N GLY A 76 4.68 14.68 -5.52
CA GLY A 76 3.61 15.67 -5.59
C GLY A 76 3.40 16.38 -4.25
N MET A 77 2.38 17.22 -4.22
CA MET A 77 2.02 18.01 -3.04
C MET A 77 1.29 17.14 -2.01
N ILE A 78 1.63 17.33 -0.74
CA ILE A 78 0.84 16.86 0.40
C ILE A 78 0.51 18.10 1.25
N ASP A 79 -0.77 18.34 1.48
CA ASP A 79 -1.23 19.46 2.31
C ASP A 79 -1.00 19.14 3.79
N GLN A 80 -0.03 19.82 4.41
CA GLN A 80 0.36 19.63 5.80
C GLN A 80 -0.66 20.18 6.81
N THR A 81 -1.64 20.96 6.36
CA THR A 81 -2.72 21.47 7.23
C THR A 81 -3.76 20.39 7.55
N ILE A 82 -3.75 19.30 6.82
CA ILE A 82 -4.65 18.16 7.00
C ILE A 82 -3.96 17.10 7.88
N LEU A 83 -4.42 16.91 9.12
CA LEU A 83 -3.78 16.03 10.11
C LEU A 83 -3.61 14.58 9.62
N ARG A 84 -4.55 14.06 8.82
CA ARG A 84 -4.45 12.75 8.19
C ARG A 84 -3.17 12.57 7.36
N ASN A 85 -2.67 13.64 6.80
CA ASN A 85 -1.47 13.65 5.96
C ASN A 85 -0.16 13.45 6.75
N GLY A 86 -0.21 13.38 8.07
CA GLY A 86 0.90 12.97 8.91
C GLY A 86 1.42 11.56 8.57
N TYR A 87 0.53 10.65 8.10
CA TYR A 87 0.95 9.31 7.64
C TYR A 87 1.84 9.37 6.38
N PRO A 88 1.41 9.91 5.23
CA PRO A 88 2.27 9.97 4.06
C PRO A 88 3.54 10.81 4.28
N GLU A 89 3.49 11.89 5.04
CA GLU A 89 4.68 12.69 5.37
C GLU A 89 5.67 11.92 6.24
N SER A 90 5.19 11.19 7.25
CA SER A 90 6.07 10.33 8.05
C SER A 90 6.71 9.22 7.21
N LYS A 91 6.00 8.63 6.24
CA LYS A 91 6.56 7.66 5.29
C LYS A 91 7.59 8.30 4.36
N ARG A 92 7.39 9.53 3.86
CA ARG A 92 8.42 10.29 3.13
C ARG A 92 9.69 10.49 3.96
N CYS A 93 9.51 10.90 5.21
CA CYS A 93 10.63 11.03 6.16
C CYS A 93 11.37 9.70 6.33
N CYS A 94 10.66 8.57 6.48
CA CYS A 94 11.27 7.26 6.57
C CYS A 94 12.07 6.87 5.32
N GLU A 95 11.56 7.15 4.12
CA GLU A 95 12.30 6.90 2.87
C GLU A 95 13.58 7.73 2.81
N LEU A 96 13.52 8.99 3.20
CA LEU A 96 14.68 9.87 3.23
C LEU A 96 15.70 9.39 4.27
N LEU A 97 15.26 9.00 5.47
CA LEU A 97 16.12 8.42 6.51
C LEU A 97 16.85 7.15 5.99
N VAL A 98 16.14 6.22 5.37
CA VAL A 98 16.77 5.02 4.80
C VAL A 98 17.89 5.39 3.83
N ARG A 99 17.63 6.31 2.90
CA ARG A 99 18.63 6.75 1.92
C ARG A 99 19.81 7.47 2.58
N SER A 100 19.55 8.30 3.60
CA SER A 100 20.60 8.97 4.37
C SER A 100 21.48 7.96 5.11
N TYR A 101 20.91 6.94 5.73
CA TYR A 101 21.67 5.88 6.40
C TYR A 101 22.47 5.01 5.44
N VAL A 102 21.96 4.78 4.23
CA VAL A 102 22.72 4.10 3.17
C VAL A 102 23.96 4.90 2.80
N GLU A 103 23.81 6.21 2.61
CA GLU A 103 24.91 7.10 2.20
C GLU A 103 25.93 7.32 3.34
N GLU A 104 25.44 7.59 4.56
CA GLU A 104 26.28 7.97 5.69
C GLU A 104 26.95 6.79 6.38
N PHE A 105 26.22 5.68 6.57
CA PHE A 105 26.67 4.52 7.34
C PHE A 105 26.96 3.27 6.50
N GLY A 106 26.67 3.31 5.19
CA GLY A 106 26.93 2.21 4.27
C GLY A 106 26.07 0.97 4.50
N ILE A 107 24.91 1.10 5.14
CA ILE A 107 23.99 -0.04 5.29
C ILE A 107 23.40 -0.43 3.94
N ASN A 108 23.01 -1.69 3.79
CA ASN A 108 22.35 -2.17 2.59
C ASN A 108 20.82 -2.17 2.81
N ALA A 109 20.14 -1.20 2.23
CA ALA A 109 18.70 -1.05 2.38
C ALA A 109 17.99 -0.69 1.07
N VAL A 110 16.77 -1.13 0.92
CA VAL A 110 15.89 -0.85 -0.22
C VAL A 110 14.51 -0.42 0.26
N ILE A 111 13.76 0.24 -0.61
CA ILE A 111 12.44 0.76 -0.29
C ILE A 111 11.41 0.18 -1.25
N ALA A 112 10.29 -0.32 -0.72
CA ALA A 112 9.16 -0.81 -1.49
C ALA A 112 7.92 0.05 -1.21
N ARG A 113 7.40 0.74 -2.23
CA ARG A 113 6.13 1.46 -2.16
C ARG A 113 4.99 0.51 -2.47
N LEU A 114 4.19 0.20 -1.45
CA LEU A 114 3.06 -0.70 -1.55
C LEU A 114 1.84 0.02 -2.13
N PRO A 115 1.07 -0.63 -3.03
CA PRO A 115 -0.24 -0.17 -3.48
C PRO A 115 -1.33 -0.52 -2.45
N SER A 116 -2.59 -0.52 -2.87
CA SER A 116 -3.70 -1.08 -2.08
C SER A 116 -3.59 -2.61 -2.03
N VAL A 117 -2.90 -3.13 -1.03
CA VAL A 117 -2.76 -4.58 -0.81
C VAL A 117 -4.04 -5.12 -0.17
N TYR A 118 -4.50 -6.28 -0.66
CA TYR A 118 -5.67 -6.99 -0.14
C TYR A 118 -5.39 -8.50 -0.07
N GLY A 119 -6.17 -9.20 0.74
CA GLY A 119 -6.04 -10.65 0.89
C GLY A 119 -6.73 -11.16 2.16
N PRO A 120 -6.73 -12.49 2.40
CA PRO A 120 -7.46 -13.11 3.51
C PRO A 120 -6.97 -12.70 4.90
N THR A 121 -5.73 -12.21 5.01
CA THR A 121 -5.14 -11.77 6.29
C THR A 121 -5.47 -10.32 6.67
N MET A 122 -6.41 -9.67 5.97
CA MET A 122 -6.84 -8.32 6.31
C MET A 122 -7.51 -8.28 7.70
N LEU A 123 -7.28 -7.22 8.45
CA LEU A 123 -7.93 -7.05 9.75
C LEU A 123 -9.44 -6.85 9.57
N ARG A 124 -10.23 -7.45 10.48
CA ARG A 124 -11.69 -7.24 10.51
C ARG A 124 -12.07 -5.76 10.70
N SER A 125 -11.21 -4.99 11.35
CA SER A 125 -11.38 -3.54 11.57
C SER A 125 -10.85 -2.65 10.43
N ASP A 126 -10.25 -3.22 9.37
CA ASP A 126 -9.69 -2.41 8.27
C ASP A 126 -10.80 -1.57 7.60
N SER A 127 -10.66 -0.23 7.66
CA SER A 127 -11.66 0.72 7.17
C SER A 127 -11.53 1.07 5.68
N LYS A 128 -10.57 0.46 4.97
CA LYS A 128 -10.41 0.70 3.54
C LYS A 128 -11.62 0.20 2.74
N ALA A 129 -11.95 0.91 1.67
CA ALA A 129 -13.13 0.61 0.85
C ALA A 129 -13.15 -0.85 0.36
N HIS A 130 -12.04 -1.36 -0.20
CA HIS A 130 -11.97 -2.74 -0.68
C HIS A 130 -12.14 -3.78 0.45
N ALA A 131 -11.65 -3.49 1.66
CA ALA A 131 -11.84 -4.36 2.81
C ALA A 131 -13.32 -4.38 3.25
N GLN A 132 -14.01 -3.25 3.18
CA GLN A 132 -15.44 -3.18 3.43
C GLN A 132 -16.24 -3.95 2.36
N PHE A 133 -15.88 -3.82 1.08
CA PHE A 133 -16.56 -4.55 -0.01
C PHE A 133 -16.44 -6.07 0.16
N ILE A 134 -15.25 -6.55 0.55
CA ILE A 134 -15.02 -7.97 0.84
C ILE A 134 -15.89 -8.41 2.02
N ARG A 135 -15.97 -7.63 3.11
CA ARG A 135 -16.83 -7.98 4.27
C ARG A 135 -18.30 -8.01 3.91
N ASN A 136 -18.81 -7.00 3.19
CA ASN A 136 -20.20 -7.00 2.75
C ASN A 136 -20.51 -8.21 1.87
N ALA A 137 -19.62 -8.54 0.94
CA ALA A 137 -19.72 -9.72 0.08
C ALA A 137 -19.77 -11.03 0.90
N LEU A 138 -18.91 -11.18 1.91
CA LEU A 138 -18.91 -12.35 2.81
C LEU A 138 -20.21 -12.49 3.60
N ASN A 139 -20.79 -11.37 4.03
CA ASN A 139 -22.05 -11.36 4.77
C ASN A 139 -23.28 -11.53 3.87
N GLY A 140 -23.12 -11.61 2.55
CA GLY A 140 -24.24 -11.62 1.61
C GLY A 140 -24.98 -10.27 1.52
N GLU A 141 -24.33 -9.18 1.93
CA GLU A 141 -24.88 -7.83 1.94
C GLU A 141 -24.58 -7.10 0.63
N ASN A 142 -25.47 -6.18 0.24
CA ASN A 142 -25.21 -5.30 -0.89
C ASN A 142 -24.04 -4.34 -0.58
N ILE A 143 -23.24 -4.02 -1.60
CA ILE A 143 -22.12 -3.10 -1.48
C ILE A 143 -22.61 -1.69 -1.81
N ILE A 144 -22.54 -0.79 -0.84
CA ILE A 144 -23.00 0.59 -0.99
C ILE A 144 -21.83 1.49 -1.38
N LEU A 145 -21.94 2.15 -2.53
CA LEU A 145 -21.00 3.17 -2.98
C LEU A 145 -21.58 4.57 -2.79
N LYS A 146 -20.91 5.39 -1.97
CA LYS A 146 -21.28 6.80 -1.73
C LYS A 146 -20.64 7.78 -2.73
N SER A 147 -20.12 7.28 -3.85
CA SER A 147 -19.56 8.08 -4.94
C SER A 147 -19.62 7.28 -6.23
N LYS A 148 -19.34 7.91 -7.39
CA LYS A 148 -19.26 7.21 -8.69
C LYS A 148 -18.19 6.11 -8.70
N GLY A 149 -17.16 6.23 -7.83
CA GLY A 149 -16.12 5.25 -7.70
C GLY A 149 -15.24 5.08 -8.94
N ASP A 150 -15.11 6.12 -9.76
CA ASP A 150 -14.38 6.12 -11.04
C ASP A 150 -12.85 6.24 -10.89
N GLN A 151 -12.38 6.59 -9.70
CA GLN A 151 -10.94 6.70 -9.42
C GLN A 151 -10.25 5.36 -9.58
N ARG A 152 -9.27 5.32 -10.47
CA ARG A 152 -8.46 4.12 -10.74
C ARG A 152 -7.25 4.05 -9.82
N ARG A 153 -7.00 2.86 -9.31
CA ARG A 153 -5.87 2.58 -8.41
C ARG A 153 -5.23 1.25 -8.74
N THR A 154 -3.98 1.10 -8.32
CA THR A 154 -3.32 -0.19 -8.30
C THR A 154 -3.74 -0.96 -7.06
N TYR A 155 -4.22 -2.18 -7.26
CA TYR A 155 -4.42 -3.17 -6.22
C TYR A 155 -3.35 -4.25 -6.33
N CYS A 156 -3.09 -4.97 -5.25
CA CYS A 156 -2.16 -6.09 -5.28
C CYS A 156 -2.60 -7.18 -4.31
N TYR A 157 -2.76 -8.38 -4.80
CA TYR A 157 -3.03 -9.54 -3.94
C TYR A 157 -1.84 -9.80 -3.01
N VAL A 158 -2.10 -10.13 -1.76
CA VAL A 158 -1.07 -10.24 -0.72
C VAL A 158 0.07 -11.20 -1.11
N VAL A 159 -0.23 -12.28 -1.83
CA VAL A 159 0.79 -13.24 -2.31
C VAL A 159 1.73 -12.60 -3.33
N ASP A 160 1.18 -11.82 -4.27
CA ASP A 160 2.00 -11.05 -5.22
C ASP A 160 2.83 -9.99 -4.50
N ALA A 161 2.24 -9.27 -3.53
CA ALA A 161 2.97 -8.28 -2.74
C ALA A 161 4.13 -8.91 -1.96
N ALA A 162 3.92 -10.04 -1.31
CA ALA A 162 4.96 -10.78 -0.59
C ALA A 162 6.08 -11.24 -1.55
N SER A 163 5.70 -11.84 -2.70
CA SER A 163 6.68 -12.27 -3.71
C SER A 163 7.51 -11.12 -4.27
N ALA A 164 6.88 -9.93 -4.46
CA ALA A 164 7.57 -8.71 -4.88
C ALA A 164 8.58 -8.23 -3.82
N ILE A 165 8.20 -8.24 -2.54
CA ILE A 165 9.09 -7.89 -1.42
C ILE A 165 10.31 -8.82 -1.41
N PHE A 166 10.13 -10.14 -1.53
CA PHE A 166 11.24 -11.08 -1.62
C PHE A 166 12.13 -10.84 -2.85
N LYS A 167 11.53 -10.48 -3.98
CA LYS A 167 12.29 -10.14 -5.18
C LYS A 167 13.12 -8.88 -5.00
N ILE A 168 12.56 -7.83 -4.39
CA ILE A 168 13.26 -6.58 -4.09
C ILE A 168 14.39 -6.83 -3.08
N LEU A 169 14.15 -7.63 -2.03
CA LEU A 169 15.18 -8.01 -1.07
C LEU A 169 16.36 -8.73 -1.75
N SER A 170 16.08 -9.67 -2.64
CA SER A 170 17.11 -10.49 -3.28
C SER A 170 17.88 -9.78 -4.40
N ALA A 171 17.23 -8.91 -5.17
CA ALA A 171 17.77 -8.34 -6.41
C ALA A 171 17.74 -6.80 -6.47
N GLY A 172 17.09 -6.13 -5.52
CA GLY A 172 17.00 -4.67 -5.49
C GLY A 172 18.37 -4.03 -5.25
N LYS A 173 18.58 -2.90 -5.88
CA LYS A 173 19.80 -2.09 -5.74
C LYS A 173 19.78 -1.30 -4.44
N ASN A 174 20.89 -1.21 -3.75
CA ASN A 174 21.02 -0.45 -2.50
C ASN A 174 20.58 1.01 -2.67
N GLY A 175 19.84 1.54 -1.71
CA GLY A 175 19.29 2.91 -1.71
C GLY A 175 18.13 3.15 -2.66
N GLU A 176 17.71 2.16 -3.45
CA GLU A 176 16.71 2.32 -4.50
C GLU A 176 15.29 2.09 -3.99
N ILE A 177 14.34 2.78 -4.65
CA ILE A 177 12.90 2.68 -4.41
C ILE A 177 12.27 1.85 -5.53
N TYR A 178 11.32 1.00 -5.18
CA TYR A 178 10.56 0.16 -6.11
C TYR A 178 9.07 0.25 -5.83
N ASN A 179 8.28 0.56 -6.87
CA ASN A 179 6.84 0.41 -6.81
C ASN A 179 6.45 -1.07 -6.90
N ILE A 180 5.61 -1.54 -5.99
CA ILE A 180 4.95 -2.82 -6.15
C ILE A 180 3.63 -2.59 -6.87
N SER A 181 3.52 -3.10 -8.09
CA SER A 181 2.34 -2.94 -8.92
C SER A 181 2.17 -4.14 -9.83
N ASN A 182 0.93 -4.61 -9.95
CA ASN A 182 0.54 -5.61 -10.93
C ASN A 182 -0.43 -4.97 -11.93
N GLU A 183 -0.03 -4.86 -13.18
CA GLU A 183 -0.81 -4.24 -14.26
C GLU A 183 -2.18 -4.90 -14.46
N LYS A 184 -2.29 -6.21 -14.15
CA LYS A 184 -3.54 -6.99 -14.21
C LYS A 184 -4.51 -6.68 -13.07
N SER A 185 -4.11 -5.84 -12.12
CA SER A 185 -4.88 -5.49 -10.91
C SER A 185 -5.09 -3.99 -10.77
N VAL A 186 -5.13 -3.26 -11.91
CA VAL A 186 -5.53 -1.86 -11.96
C VAL A 186 -7.03 -1.76 -12.20
N ALA A 187 -7.76 -1.15 -11.28
CA ALA A 187 -9.19 -1.01 -11.38
C ALA A 187 -9.69 0.28 -10.71
N SER A 188 -10.90 0.70 -11.06
CA SER A 188 -11.63 1.73 -10.32
C SER A 188 -12.24 1.14 -9.04
N ILE A 189 -12.60 2.01 -8.10
CA ILE A 189 -13.29 1.58 -6.87
C ILE A 189 -14.60 0.87 -7.20
N ALA A 190 -15.35 1.38 -8.18
CA ALA A 190 -16.59 0.77 -8.63
C ALA A 190 -16.38 -0.60 -9.29
N GLU A 191 -15.31 -0.78 -10.07
CA GLU A 191 -14.96 -2.08 -10.65
C GLU A 191 -14.65 -3.12 -9.57
N VAL A 192 -13.91 -2.74 -8.52
CA VAL A 192 -13.64 -3.63 -7.37
C VAL A 192 -14.93 -4.02 -6.64
N ALA A 193 -15.81 -3.04 -6.36
CA ALA A 193 -17.10 -3.30 -5.72
C ALA A 193 -17.95 -4.27 -6.55
N LYS A 194 -18.05 -4.05 -7.87
CA LYS A 194 -18.78 -4.93 -8.78
C LYS A 194 -18.21 -6.35 -8.80
N MET A 195 -16.89 -6.51 -8.86
CA MET A 195 -16.26 -7.83 -8.82
C MET A 195 -16.55 -8.56 -7.51
N CYS A 196 -16.47 -7.89 -6.36
CA CYS A 196 -16.83 -8.49 -5.08
C CYS A 196 -18.30 -8.92 -5.04
N ALA A 197 -19.22 -8.07 -5.52
CA ALA A 197 -20.65 -8.38 -5.58
C ALA A 197 -20.94 -9.57 -6.50
N GLU A 198 -20.36 -9.60 -7.70
CA GLU A 198 -20.51 -10.71 -8.66
C GLU A 198 -20.04 -12.05 -8.09
N ILE A 199 -18.87 -12.07 -7.43
CA ILE A 199 -18.31 -13.31 -6.85
C ILE A 199 -19.21 -13.83 -5.71
N ALA A 200 -19.80 -12.92 -4.93
CA ALA A 200 -20.64 -13.27 -3.79
C ALA A 200 -22.13 -13.46 -4.13
N GLY A 201 -22.57 -13.10 -5.35
CA GLY A 201 -23.97 -13.13 -5.74
C GLY A 201 -24.81 -12.01 -5.11
N THR A 202 -24.20 -10.87 -4.77
CA THR A 202 -24.85 -9.67 -4.24
C THR A 202 -24.89 -8.56 -5.30
N THR A 203 -25.30 -7.35 -4.94
CA THR A 203 -25.38 -6.21 -5.86
C THR A 203 -24.64 -4.99 -5.34
N VAL A 204 -24.28 -4.08 -6.27
CA VAL A 204 -23.75 -2.76 -5.92
C VAL A 204 -24.89 -1.75 -5.98
N VAL A 205 -25.05 -0.99 -4.91
CA VAL A 205 -26.03 0.10 -4.80
C VAL A 205 -25.27 1.42 -4.75
N PHE A 206 -25.64 2.33 -5.63
CA PHE A 206 -25.10 3.70 -5.62
C PHE A 206 -26.01 4.58 -4.78
N ASP A 207 -25.52 4.96 -3.60
CA ASP A 207 -26.13 5.94 -2.70
C ASP A 207 -25.31 7.24 -2.82
N LEU A 208 -25.58 7.96 -3.92
CA LEU A 208 -24.79 9.15 -4.26
C LEU A 208 -25.17 10.30 -3.32
N PRO A 209 -24.17 11.01 -2.77
CA PRO A 209 -24.40 12.17 -1.94
C PRO A 209 -25.11 13.29 -2.72
N ASP A 210 -25.84 14.13 -2.02
CA ASP A 210 -26.34 15.37 -2.57
C ASP A 210 -25.20 16.37 -2.84
N GLU A 211 -25.51 17.51 -3.51
CA GLU A 211 -24.51 18.53 -3.88
C GLU A 211 -23.81 19.17 -2.66
N ILE A 212 -24.40 19.09 -1.48
CA ILE A 212 -23.83 19.64 -0.23
C ILE A 212 -22.84 18.64 0.37
N GLU A 213 -23.22 17.38 0.41
CA GLU A 213 -22.38 16.27 0.88
C GLU A 213 -21.17 16.06 -0.04
N GLU A 214 -21.35 16.18 -1.37
CA GLU A 214 -20.28 16.03 -2.36
C GLU A 214 -19.12 17.02 -2.14
N LYS A 215 -19.38 18.21 -1.59
CA LYS A 215 -18.34 19.20 -1.25
C LYS A 215 -17.42 18.75 -0.10
N GLY A 216 -17.88 17.82 0.73
CA GLY A 216 -17.10 17.22 1.83
C GLY A 216 -16.19 16.07 1.40
N PHE A 217 -16.36 15.52 0.20
CA PHE A 217 -15.56 14.38 -0.27
C PHE A 217 -14.27 14.86 -0.94
N SER A 218 -13.17 14.21 -0.58
CA SER A 218 -11.90 14.39 -1.29
C SER A 218 -12.05 13.92 -2.75
N ARG A 219 -11.81 14.80 -3.70
CA ARG A 219 -11.69 14.46 -5.12
C ARG A 219 -10.38 13.73 -5.33
N SER A 220 -10.31 12.48 -4.89
CA SER A 220 -9.11 11.68 -5.10
C SER A 220 -8.95 11.38 -6.59
N LYS A 221 -7.77 11.69 -7.10
CA LYS A 221 -7.37 11.44 -8.49
C LYS A 221 -6.95 10.00 -8.68
N ASN A 222 -6.75 9.59 -9.93
CA ASN A 222 -6.15 8.30 -10.24
C ASN A 222 -4.77 8.18 -9.60
N CYS A 223 -4.40 6.97 -9.21
CA CYS A 223 -3.06 6.66 -8.69
C CYS A 223 -2.68 5.24 -9.13
N ILE A 224 -2.05 5.14 -10.29
CA ILE A 224 -1.60 3.89 -10.88
C ILE A 224 -0.07 3.85 -10.74
N LEU A 225 0.46 2.83 -10.07
CA LEU A 225 1.90 2.68 -9.89
C LEU A 225 2.54 2.05 -11.11
N ASP A 226 3.55 2.71 -11.67
CA ASP A 226 4.42 2.13 -12.70
C ASP A 226 5.32 1.05 -12.07
N ASN A 227 5.33 -0.14 -12.64
CA ASN A 227 6.12 -1.28 -12.17
C ASN A 227 7.35 -1.59 -13.04
N THR A 228 7.67 -0.72 -13.99
CA THR A 228 8.76 -0.93 -14.96
C THR A 228 10.07 -1.28 -14.27
N LYS A 229 10.39 -0.63 -13.16
CA LYS A 229 11.61 -0.86 -12.40
C LYS A 229 11.64 -2.23 -11.73
N LEU A 230 10.52 -2.67 -11.15
CA LEU A 230 10.38 -3.98 -10.53
C LEU A 230 10.40 -5.10 -11.59
N ARG A 231 9.76 -4.88 -12.75
CA ARG A 231 9.82 -5.82 -13.89
C ARG A 231 11.25 -6.03 -14.41
N LYS A 232 12.08 -4.99 -14.43
CA LYS A 232 13.50 -5.12 -14.79
C LYS A 232 14.29 -6.02 -13.82
N LEU A 233 13.82 -6.21 -12.59
CA LEU A 233 14.38 -7.22 -11.68
C LEU A 233 13.89 -8.64 -12.00
N GLY A 234 12.98 -8.80 -12.97
CA GLY A 234 12.39 -10.09 -13.37
C GLY A 234 11.21 -10.52 -12.51
N TRP A 235 10.49 -9.58 -11.87
CA TRP A 235 9.23 -9.86 -11.19
C TRP A 235 8.04 -9.48 -12.04
N ASN A 236 7.03 -10.35 -12.06
CA ASN A 236 5.73 -10.10 -12.66
C ASN A 236 4.65 -10.64 -11.74
N GLY A 237 3.60 -9.86 -11.50
CA GLY A 237 2.43 -10.31 -10.75
C GLY A 237 1.72 -11.47 -11.45
N LYS A 238 1.26 -12.43 -10.67
CA LYS A 238 0.62 -13.66 -11.16
C LYS A 238 -0.90 -13.53 -11.19
N PHE A 239 -1.47 -12.95 -10.15
CA PHE A 239 -2.92 -12.89 -9.95
C PHE A 239 -3.54 -11.69 -10.64
N THR A 240 -4.64 -11.91 -11.38
CA THR A 240 -5.52 -10.80 -11.75
C THR A 240 -6.27 -10.31 -10.50
N LEU A 241 -6.89 -9.12 -10.57
CA LEU A 241 -7.71 -8.63 -9.47
C LEU A 241 -8.84 -9.62 -9.14
N ARG A 242 -9.50 -10.18 -10.15
CA ARG A 242 -10.58 -11.17 -9.97
C ARG A 242 -10.08 -12.43 -9.29
N ASP A 243 -8.95 -12.98 -9.72
CA ASP A 243 -8.38 -14.19 -9.10
C ASP A 243 -8.10 -13.96 -7.61
N GLY A 244 -7.42 -12.87 -7.27
CA GLY A 244 -7.10 -12.56 -5.89
C GLY A 244 -8.33 -12.29 -5.01
N LEU A 245 -9.38 -11.65 -5.55
CA LEU A 245 -10.65 -11.46 -4.83
C LEU A 245 -11.38 -12.79 -4.63
N THR A 246 -11.39 -13.67 -5.64
CA THR A 246 -12.01 -15.00 -5.54
C THR A 246 -11.31 -15.84 -4.47
N GLU A 247 -9.99 -15.90 -4.49
CA GLU A 247 -9.21 -16.61 -3.47
C GLU A 247 -9.44 -16.03 -2.06
N THR A 248 -9.48 -14.69 -1.94
CA THR A 248 -9.73 -14.02 -0.66
C THR A 248 -11.10 -14.38 -0.09
N LEU A 249 -12.16 -14.30 -0.92
CA LEU A 249 -13.52 -14.60 -0.49
C LEU A 249 -13.71 -16.09 -0.19
N ALA A 250 -13.10 -16.98 -0.98
CA ALA A 250 -13.15 -18.42 -0.71
C ALA A 250 -12.51 -18.75 0.64
N TYR A 251 -11.28 -18.27 0.88
CA TYR A 251 -10.56 -18.52 2.13
C TYR A 251 -11.34 -18.03 3.37
N LEU A 252 -11.88 -16.80 3.31
CA LEU A 252 -12.60 -16.19 4.44
C LEU A 252 -14.01 -16.78 4.68
N LYS A 253 -14.56 -17.53 3.73
CA LYS A 253 -15.81 -18.27 3.94
C LYS A 253 -15.61 -19.57 4.73
N ASP A 254 -14.40 -20.12 4.66
CA ASP A 254 -14.05 -21.39 5.31
C ASP A 254 -13.54 -21.19 6.76
N GLU A 255 -13.32 -19.93 7.21
CA GLU A 255 -12.97 -19.56 8.59
C GLU A 255 -14.23 -19.25 9.44
#